data_8f279c264161fc9de0dc9e554c640a5c
#
_entry.id   8f279c264161fc9de0dc9e554c640a5c
#
_cell.length_a   1.000
_cell.length_b   1.000
_cell.length_c   1.000
_cell.angle_alpha   90.00
_cell.angle_beta   90.00
_cell.angle_gamma   90.00
#
_symmetry.space_group_name_H-M   'P 1'
#
loop_
_entity.id
_entity.type
_entity.pdbx_description
1 polymer ?
#
loop_
_entity_poly.entity_id
_entity_poly.type
_entity_poly.pdbx_seq_one_letter_code
_entity_poly.pdbx_strand_id
1 'polypeptide(L)'
;CLSRGLGDVYKRQVLLCFADCVPVVLVAPGGFAVVHSGWKGTIARISAKACQALCDAAGCDASDVSAYIGPHILGDEYEVSQELMDRFAAEFSCIDANTSRMLDLSAAIREALVDVGVDADNIVDTQLSTVRQNDRFYSYRNEDGTCGRHAAIGVML
;
A
#
# COMPACT_ATOMS: atom_id res chain seq x y z
N CYS A 1 -0.82 -0.56 16.04
CA CYS A 1 -0.58 0.85 16.38
C CYS A 1 -1.78 1.68 15.92
N LEU A 2 -2.64 2.04 16.87
CA LEU A 2 -3.78 2.92 16.59
C LEU A 2 -3.26 4.36 16.58
N SER A 3 -3.13 4.97 15.40
CA SER A 3 -2.91 6.40 15.30
C SER A 3 -4.17 7.12 15.79
N ARG A 4 -4.13 7.63 17.02
CA ARG A 4 -5.12 8.60 17.48
C ARG A 4 -4.73 9.95 16.90
N GLY A 5 -5.55 10.47 16.00
CA GLY A 5 -5.42 11.83 15.51
C GLY A 5 -5.50 12.80 16.69
N LEU A 6 -4.37 13.38 17.06
CA LEU A 6 -4.33 14.50 18.01
C LEU A 6 -4.79 15.73 17.23
N GLY A 7 -5.98 16.22 17.59
CA GLY A 7 -6.60 17.34 16.94
C GLY A 7 -5.86 18.64 17.21
N ASP A 8 -5.15 19.13 16.22
CA ASP A 8 -4.97 20.55 15.97
C ASP A 8 -4.93 20.76 14.45
N VAL A 9 -5.67 21.74 13.96
CA VAL A 9 -5.96 21.91 12.53
C VAL A 9 -4.70 22.24 11.71
N TYR A 10 -3.58 22.54 12.35
CA TYR A 10 -2.36 23.03 11.70
C TYR A 10 -1.18 22.04 11.60
N LYS A 11 -1.25 20.86 12.22
CA LYS A 11 -0.14 19.87 12.13
C LYS A 11 -0.69 18.44 12.29
N ARG A 12 -1.45 17.97 11.32
CA ARG A 12 -1.84 16.55 11.30
C ARG A 12 -0.68 15.72 10.81
N GLN A 13 -0.25 14.79 11.62
CA GLN A 13 0.81 13.85 11.30
C GLN A 13 0.28 12.42 11.39
N VAL A 14 0.60 11.61 10.40
CA VAL A 14 0.34 10.17 10.38
C VAL A 14 1.66 9.45 10.25
N LEU A 15 1.90 8.44 11.11
CA LEU A 15 3.04 7.55 11.03
C LEU A 15 2.54 6.11 11.08
N LEU A 16 2.89 5.30 10.08
CA LEU A 16 2.64 3.86 10.05
C LEU A 16 3.95 3.10 9.87
N CYS A 17 4.03 1.93 10.50
CA CYS A 17 5.24 1.10 10.51
C CYS A 17 5.08 -0.11 9.60
N PHE A 18 6.18 -0.51 8.94
CA PHE A 18 6.19 -1.54 7.91
C PHE A 18 7.41 -2.46 8.05
N ALA A 19 7.26 -3.69 7.60
CA ALA A 19 8.28 -4.66 7.23
C ALA A 19 7.61 -5.63 6.27
N ASP A 20 7.88 -5.49 4.97
CA ASP A 20 7.30 -6.18 3.82
C ASP A 20 5.90 -5.73 3.36
N CYS A 21 4.98 -5.41 4.28
CA CYS A 21 3.69 -4.84 3.86
C CYS A 21 3.88 -3.53 3.09
N VAL A 22 2.97 -3.26 2.17
CA VAL A 22 3.08 -2.14 1.22
C VAL A 22 2.63 -0.83 1.88
N PRO A 23 3.51 0.18 2.00
CA PRO A 23 3.10 1.54 2.34
C PRO A 23 2.54 2.24 1.11
N VAL A 24 1.32 2.76 1.20
CA VAL A 24 0.73 3.58 0.14
C VAL A 24 0.44 4.96 0.70
N VAL A 25 1.00 5.99 0.07
CA VAL A 25 0.71 7.39 0.39
C VAL A 25 -0.15 7.96 -0.72
N LEU A 26 -1.32 8.46 -0.37
CA LEU A 26 -2.25 9.13 -1.27
C LEU A 26 -2.21 10.63 -0.98
N VAL A 27 -2.07 11.44 -2.02
CA VAL A 27 -2.03 12.90 -1.92
C VAL A 27 -3.10 13.48 -2.84
N ALA A 28 -3.92 14.36 -2.29
CA ALA A 28 -4.97 15.07 -3.00
C ALA A 28 -4.89 16.58 -2.70
N PRO A 29 -5.54 17.45 -3.48
CA PRO A 29 -5.72 18.83 -3.11
C PRO A 29 -6.37 18.95 -1.74
N GLY A 30 -5.67 19.52 -0.76
CA GLY A 30 -6.19 19.73 0.60
C GLY A 30 -6.12 18.53 1.55
N GLY A 31 -5.50 17.40 1.16
CA GLY A 31 -5.40 16.23 2.03
C GLY A 31 -4.39 15.19 1.64
N PHE A 32 -4.13 14.26 2.56
CA PHE A 32 -3.34 13.06 2.28
C PHE A 32 -3.84 11.89 3.13
N ALA A 33 -3.51 10.66 2.70
CA ALA A 33 -3.69 9.47 3.49
C ALA A 33 -2.42 8.60 3.46
N VAL A 34 -2.13 7.91 4.56
CA VAL A 34 -1.10 6.87 4.62
C VAL A 34 -1.79 5.54 4.90
N VAL A 35 -1.54 4.55 4.07
CA VAL A 35 -2.23 3.26 4.10
C VAL A 35 -1.22 2.15 4.33
N HIS A 36 -1.53 1.24 5.26
CA HIS A 36 -0.80 0.00 5.46
C HIS A 36 -1.53 -1.13 4.74
N SER A 37 -1.01 -1.53 3.57
CA SER A 37 -1.61 -2.56 2.73
C SER A 37 -0.79 -3.85 2.77
N GLY A 38 -1.01 -4.69 3.78
CA GLY A 38 -0.61 -6.09 3.78
C GLY A 38 -1.63 -6.94 3.00
N TRP A 39 -1.40 -8.26 2.82
CA TRP A 39 -2.28 -9.10 2.02
C TRP A 39 -3.77 -9.04 2.40
N LYS A 40 -4.09 -8.96 3.72
CA LYS A 40 -5.49 -8.82 4.20
C LYS A 40 -6.10 -7.47 3.81
N GLY A 41 -5.30 -6.41 3.89
CA GLY A 41 -5.74 -5.07 3.49
C GLY A 41 -5.89 -4.96 1.98
N THR A 42 -4.94 -5.52 1.24
CA THR A 42 -4.94 -5.49 -0.22
C THR A 42 -6.16 -6.20 -0.79
N ILE A 43 -6.44 -7.44 -0.33
CA ILE A 43 -7.62 -8.19 -0.81
C ILE A 43 -8.94 -7.53 -0.40
N ALA A 44 -8.96 -6.77 0.68
CA ALA A 44 -10.10 -5.95 1.10
C ALA A 44 -10.15 -4.58 0.40
N ARG A 45 -9.28 -4.32 -0.56
CA ARG A 45 -9.15 -3.06 -1.32
C ARG A 45 -8.98 -1.83 -0.44
N ILE A 46 -8.15 -1.93 0.62
CA ILE A 46 -7.99 -0.86 1.61
C ILE A 46 -7.48 0.44 0.99
N SER A 47 -6.61 0.37 -0.03
CA SER A 47 -6.07 1.55 -0.72
C SER A 47 -7.15 2.29 -1.51
N ALA A 48 -8.04 1.56 -2.20
CA ALA A 48 -9.19 2.13 -2.89
C ALA A 48 -10.17 2.80 -1.92
N LYS A 49 -10.48 2.13 -0.80
CA LYS A 49 -11.34 2.70 0.25
C LYS A 49 -10.73 3.95 0.88
N ALA A 50 -9.43 3.96 1.10
CA ALA A 50 -8.73 5.13 1.61
C ALA A 50 -8.73 6.29 0.60
N CYS A 51 -8.61 6.00 -0.70
CA CYS A 51 -8.74 6.99 -1.77
C CYS A 51 -10.13 7.63 -1.77
N GLN A 52 -11.20 6.83 -1.73
CA GLN A 52 -12.57 7.35 -1.64
C GLN A 52 -12.78 8.22 -0.40
N ALA A 53 -12.33 7.74 0.77
CA ALA A 53 -12.45 8.52 2.01
C ALA A 53 -11.64 9.83 1.97
N LEU A 54 -10.48 9.84 1.30
CA LEU A 54 -9.69 11.05 1.09
C LEU A 54 -10.43 12.03 0.17
N CYS A 55 -10.99 11.53 -0.95
CA CYS A 55 -11.75 12.35 -1.88
C CYS A 55 -12.99 12.97 -1.22
N ASP A 56 -13.74 12.17 -0.45
CA ASP A 56 -14.90 12.67 0.31
C ASP A 56 -14.49 13.76 1.30
N ALA A 57 -13.37 13.59 2.00
CA ALA A 57 -12.91 14.55 2.99
C ALA A 57 -12.29 15.82 2.37
N ALA A 58 -11.64 15.70 1.23
CA ALA A 58 -10.97 16.80 0.52
C ALA A 58 -11.90 17.53 -0.46
N GLY A 59 -13.02 16.92 -0.85
CA GLY A 59 -13.95 17.45 -1.86
C GLY A 59 -13.35 17.45 -3.26
N CYS A 60 -12.61 16.38 -3.62
CA CYS A 60 -11.96 16.21 -4.92
C CYS A 60 -12.35 14.88 -5.58
N ASP A 61 -12.02 14.72 -6.85
CA ASP A 61 -12.21 13.48 -7.58
C ASP A 61 -10.99 12.55 -7.45
N ALA A 62 -11.17 11.24 -7.68
CA ALA A 62 -10.07 10.28 -7.62
C ALA A 62 -8.98 10.54 -8.68
N SER A 63 -9.32 11.15 -9.81
CA SER A 63 -8.37 11.60 -10.84
C SER A 63 -7.40 12.68 -10.36
N ASP A 64 -7.75 13.43 -9.29
CA ASP A 64 -6.89 14.43 -8.68
C ASP A 64 -5.88 13.84 -7.69
N VAL A 65 -6.01 12.53 -7.39
CA VAL A 65 -5.16 11.85 -6.41
C VAL A 65 -3.88 11.34 -7.06
N SER A 66 -2.75 11.62 -6.42
CA SER A 66 -1.48 10.97 -6.70
C SER A 66 -1.20 9.90 -5.65
N ALA A 67 -0.80 8.71 -6.08
CA ALA A 67 -0.50 7.57 -5.22
C ALA A 67 0.99 7.19 -5.30
N TYR A 68 1.61 6.99 -4.15
CA TYR A 68 3.00 6.57 -4.02
C TYR A 68 3.08 5.25 -3.27
N ILE A 69 3.57 4.21 -3.94
CA ILE A 69 3.83 2.89 -3.36
C ILE A 69 5.30 2.85 -2.93
N GLY A 70 5.53 2.73 -1.63
CA GLY A 70 6.86 2.73 -1.04
C GLY A 70 7.51 1.34 -0.98
N PRO A 71 8.67 1.21 -0.32
CA PRO A 71 9.41 -0.05 -0.23
C PRO A 71 8.59 -1.17 0.41
N HIS A 72 8.57 -2.35 -0.23
CA HIS A 72 7.80 -3.52 0.18
C HIS A 72 8.43 -4.82 -0.34
N ILE A 73 7.88 -5.98 0.03
CA ILE A 73 8.24 -7.26 -0.59
C ILE A 73 7.67 -7.30 -2.00
N LEU A 74 8.54 -7.52 -3.00
CA LEU A 74 8.13 -7.53 -4.41
C LEU A 74 7.43 -8.84 -4.80
N GLY A 75 6.71 -8.80 -5.94
CA GLY A 75 5.93 -9.93 -6.39
C GLY A 75 6.74 -11.20 -6.66
N ASP A 76 7.99 -11.07 -7.07
CA ASP A 76 8.88 -12.21 -7.32
C ASP A 76 9.61 -12.72 -6.05
N GLU A 77 9.29 -12.17 -4.89
CA GLU A 77 9.84 -12.54 -3.58
C GLU A 77 8.78 -13.02 -2.60
N TYR A 78 7.50 -12.79 -2.90
CA TYR A 78 6.40 -13.06 -1.98
C TYR A 78 5.67 -14.36 -2.33
N GLU A 79 6.30 -15.51 -2.02
CA GLU A 79 5.65 -16.81 -2.15
C GLU A 79 4.56 -16.98 -1.09
N VAL A 80 3.37 -17.40 -1.52
CA VAL A 80 2.20 -17.62 -0.67
C VAL A 80 1.55 -18.99 -0.94
N SER A 81 0.53 -19.34 -0.16
CA SER A 81 -0.23 -20.57 -0.40
C SER A 81 -1.07 -20.47 -1.68
N GLN A 82 -1.36 -21.62 -2.31
CA GLN A 82 -2.26 -21.66 -3.47
C GLN A 82 -3.64 -21.09 -3.13
N GLU A 83 -4.18 -21.42 -1.96
CA GLU A 83 -5.45 -20.88 -1.49
C GLU A 83 -5.47 -19.34 -1.50
N LEU A 84 -4.36 -18.71 -1.07
CA LEU A 84 -4.27 -17.25 -1.09
C LEU A 84 -4.16 -16.72 -2.50
N MET A 85 -3.39 -17.37 -3.39
CA MET A 85 -3.33 -17.00 -4.81
C MET A 85 -4.70 -17.06 -5.46
N ASP A 86 -5.46 -18.15 -5.25
CA ASP A 86 -6.80 -18.33 -5.81
C ASP A 86 -7.76 -17.21 -5.36
N ARG A 87 -7.67 -16.82 -4.09
CA ARG A 87 -8.46 -15.69 -3.55
C ARG A 87 -8.10 -14.36 -4.20
N PHE A 88 -6.81 -14.12 -4.43
CA PHE A 88 -6.38 -12.89 -5.11
C PHE A 88 -6.77 -12.88 -6.59
N ALA A 89 -6.62 -14.01 -7.29
CA ALA A 89 -7.04 -14.12 -8.70
C ALA A 89 -8.56 -14.01 -8.89
N ALA A 90 -9.35 -14.37 -7.87
CA ALA A 90 -10.81 -14.14 -7.89
C ALA A 90 -11.20 -12.67 -7.71
N GLU A 91 -10.34 -11.85 -7.08
CA GLU A 91 -10.60 -10.43 -6.78
C GLU A 91 -9.92 -9.48 -7.75
N PHE A 92 -8.75 -9.85 -8.31
CA PHE A 92 -7.91 -9.00 -9.14
C PHE A 92 -7.56 -9.66 -10.46
N SER A 93 -7.82 -8.96 -11.56
CA SER A 93 -7.55 -9.46 -12.92
C SER A 93 -6.07 -9.53 -13.27
N CYS A 94 -5.24 -8.73 -12.60
CA CYS A 94 -3.79 -8.71 -12.77
C CYS A 94 -3.06 -9.90 -12.11
N ILE A 95 -3.76 -10.72 -11.32
CA ILE A 95 -3.17 -11.86 -10.60
C ILE A 95 -3.55 -13.16 -11.31
N ASP A 96 -2.53 -13.95 -11.71
CA ASP A 96 -2.71 -15.28 -12.29
C ASP A 96 -2.25 -16.37 -11.31
N ALA A 97 -3.21 -17.12 -10.76
CA ALA A 97 -2.95 -18.21 -9.81
C ALA A 97 -2.41 -19.50 -10.47
N ASN A 98 -2.36 -19.57 -11.82
CA ASN A 98 -1.96 -20.77 -12.54
C ASN A 98 -0.47 -20.81 -12.88
N THR A 99 0.20 -19.66 -12.91
CA THR A 99 1.59 -19.55 -13.34
C THR A 99 2.59 -19.71 -12.21
N SER A 100 2.30 -19.16 -11.03
CA SER A 100 3.19 -19.23 -9.88
C SER A 100 2.44 -18.95 -8.59
N ARG A 101 3.09 -19.22 -7.44
CA ARG A 101 2.59 -18.82 -6.12
C ARG A 101 3.24 -17.52 -5.63
N MET A 102 3.74 -16.72 -6.56
CA MET A 102 4.36 -15.44 -6.29
C MET A 102 3.32 -14.33 -6.39
N LEU A 103 3.00 -13.71 -5.26
CA LEU A 103 1.92 -12.73 -5.14
C LEU A 103 2.45 -11.30 -5.24
N ASP A 104 2.04 -10.58 -6.27
CA ASP A 104 2.33 -9.16 -6.42
C ASP A 104 1.24 -8.29 -5.78
N LEU A 105 1.54 -7.81 -4.56
CA LEU A 105 0.63 -6.92 -3.83
C LEU A 105 0.55 -5.54 -4.48
N SER A 106 1.65 -5.04 -5.06
CA SER A 106 1.66 -3.71 -5.68
C SER A 106 0.83 -3.67 -6.95
N ALA A 107 0.85 -4.74 -7.76
CA ALA A 107 -0.01 -4.87 -8.92
C ALA A 107 -1.51 -4.85 -8.53
N ALA A 108 -1.90 -5.62 -7.51
CA ALA A 108 -3.27 -5.63 -6.99
C ALA A 108 -3.70 -4.27 -6.41
N ILE A 109 -2.81 -3.57 -5.71
CA ILE A 109 -3.06 -2.22 -5.20
C ILE A 109 -3.25 -1.22 -6.34
N ARG A 110 -2.41 -1.31 -7.37
CA ARG A 110 -2.49 -0.45 -8.56
C ARG A 110 -3.82 -0.65 -9.27
N GLU A 111 -4.24 -1.91 -9.51
CA GLU A 111 -5.55 -2.23 -10.10
C GLU A 111 -6.68 -1.63 -9.25
N ALA A 112 -6.66 -1.84 -7.93
CA ALA A 112 -7.70 -1.31 -7.04
C ALA A 112 -7.80 0.23 -7.06
N LEU A 113 -6.68 0.94 -7.21
CA LEU A 113 -6.65 2.40 -7.31
C LEU A 113 -7.18 2.88 -8.67
N VAL A 114 -6.81 2.22 -9.75
CA VAL A 114 -7.33 2.52 -11.10
C VAL A 114 -8.84 2.29 -11.17
N ASP A 115 -9.34 1.21 -10.59
CA ASP A 115 -10.78 0.88 -10.56
C ASP A 115 -11.63 1.95 -9.87
N VAL A 116 -11.06 2.70 -8.92
CA VAL A 116 -11.79 3.81 -8.24
C VAL A 116 -11.55 5.16 -8.90
N GLY A 117 -10.80 5.23 -10.01
CA GLY A 117 -10.65 6.41 -10.84
C GLY A 117 -9.33 7.17 -10.67
N VAL A 118 -8.35 6.62 -9.95
CA VAL A 118 -6.99 7.21 -9.93
C VAL A 118 -6.35 6.99 -11.30
N ASP A 119 -5.80 8.05 -11.88
CA ASP A 119 -5.08 7.95 -13.15
C ASP A 119 -3.85 7.04 -12.98
N ALA A 120 -3.67 6.09 -13.89
CA ALA A 120 -2.55 5.15 -13.86
C ALA A 120 -1.19 5.87 -13.91
N ASP A 121 -1.10 7.03 -14.57
CA ASP A 121 0.10 7.83 -14.65
C ASP A 121 0.40 8.60 -13.36
N ASN A 122 -0.60 8.74 -12.48
CA ASN A 122 -0.46 9.31 -11.14
C ASN A 122 -0.09 8.28 -10.06
N ILE A 123 0.12 7.01 -10.43
CA ILE A 123 0.52 5.96 -9.50
C ILE A 123 2.01 5.66 -9.70
N VAL A 124 2.83 6.08 -8.75
CA VAL A 124 4.27 5.84 -8.72
C VAL A 124 4.58 4.69 -7.77
N ASP A 125 5.17 3.62 -8.30
CA ASP A 125 5.71 2.52 -7.51
C ASP A 125 7.24 2.61 -7.49
N THR A 126 7.83 2.65 -6.29
CA THR A 126 9.28 2.78 -6.13
C THR A 126 10.04 1.53 -6.54
N GLN A 127 9.39 0.37 -6.59
CA GLN A 127 9.99 -0.94 -6.87
C GLN A 127 11.22 -1.25 -6.00
N LEU A 128 11.23 -0.73 -4.76
CA LEU A 128 12.29 -0.98 -3.79
C LEU A 128 11.92 -2.20 -2.94
N SER A 129 12.73 -3.25 -3.06
CA SER A 129 12.54 -4.49 -2.31
C SER A 129 13.03 -4.37 -0.87
N THR A 130 12.19 -4.71 0.10
CA THR A 130 12.59 -4.83 1.51
C THR A 130 13.44 -6.08 1.75
N VAL A 131 13.26 -7.13 0.95
CA VAL A 131 14.01 -8.39 1.05
C VAL A 131 15.42 -8.22 0.48
N ARG A 132 15.56 -7.73 -0.77
CA ARG A 132 16.86 -7.54 -1.43
C ARG A 132 17.69 -6.42 -0.82
N GLN A 133 17.02 -5.40 -0.28
CA GLN A 133 17.65 -4.23 0.34
C GLN A 133 17.46 -4.25 1.87
N ASN A 134 17.65 -5.41 2.47
CA ASN A 134 17.49 -5.60 3.92
C ASN A 134 18.58 -4.88 4.76
N ASP A 135 19.61 -4.39 4.12
CA ASP A 135 20.58 -3.45 4.70
C ASP A 135 20.01 -2.02 4.90
N ARG A 136 18.90 -1.69 4.21
CA ARG A 136 18.24 -0.37 4.23
C ARG A 136 16.84 -0.41 4.85
N PHE A 137 16.12 -1.53 4.67
CA PHE A 137 14.75 -1.71 5.10
C PHE A 137 14.63 -2.98 5.94
N TYR A 138 13.74 -3.00 6.91
CA TYR A 138 13.41 -4.20 7.66
C TYR A 138 12.51 -5.12 6.83
N SER A 139 12.77 -6.43 6.89
CA SER A 139 11.97 -7.45 6.21
C SER A 139 11.55 -8.54 7.18
N TYR A 140 10.26 -8.68 7.40
CA TYR A 140 9.69 -9.75 8.23
C TYR A 140 9.99 -11.13 7.63
N ARG A 141 9.92 -11.25 6.29
CA ARG A 141 10.19 -12.48 5.55
C ARG A 141 11.66 -12.89 5.64
N ASN A 142 12.58 -11.95 5.44
CA ASN A 142 14.02 -12.22 5.39
C ASN A 142 14.63 -12.41 6.79
N GLU A 143 14.02 -11.84 7.83
CA GLU A 143 14.50 -11.86 9.21
C GLU A 143 13.67 -12.81 10.10
N ASP A 144 12.99 -13.81 9.51
CA ASP A 144 12.21 -14.84 10.20
C ASP A 144 11.26 -14.29 11.28
N GLY A 145 10.66 -13.14 11.01
CA GLY A 145 9.68 -12.51 11.89
C GLY A 145 10.24 -11.69 13.06
N THR A 146 11.54 -11.74 13.30
CA THR A 146 12.21 -10.99 14.37
C THR A 146 12.97 -9.82 13.79
N CYS A 147 12.27 -8.75 13.45
CA CYS A 147 12.86 -7.58 12.80
C CYS A 147 12.30 -6.27 13.39
N GLY A 148 13.00 -5.18 13.08
CA GLY A 148 12.52 -3.83 13.32
C GLY A 148 11.39 -3.44 12.36
N ARG A 149 11.13 -2.15 12.28
CA ARG A 149 10.14 -1.56 11.35
C ARG A 149 10.70 -0.25 10.79
N HIS A 150 10.50 -0.02 9.51
CA HIS A 150 10.62 1.31 8.93
C HIS A 150 9.25 1.99 8.89
N ALA A 151 9.21 3.28 8.63
CA ALA A 151 7.98 4.04 8.71
C ALA A 151 7.71 4.85 7.44
N ALA A 152 6.42 4.99 7.10
CA ALA A 152 5.93 6.04 6.23
C ALA A 152 5.31 7.14 7.10
N ILE A 153 5.65 8.38 6.80
CA ILE A 153 5.20 9.55 7.55
C ILE A 153 4.57 10.55 6.58
N GLY A 154 3.36 10.96 6.88
CA GLY A 154 2.69 12.08 6.22
C GLY A 154 2.52 13.24 7.19
N VAL A 155 2.78 14.45 6.74
CA VAL A 155 2.59 15.69 7.53
C VAL A 155 1.92 16.73 6.65
N MET A 156 0.85 17.33 7.15
CA MET A 156 0.24 18.52 6.53
C MET A 156 0.89 19.76 7.13
N LEU A 157 1.46 20.61 6.28
CA LEU A 157 2.12 21.86 6.64
C LEU A 157 1.15 23.03 6.65
#